data_281e020aa8c3a38a0445dfaaa7797821
#
_entry.id   281e020aa8c3a38a0445dfaaa7797821
#
_cell.length_a   1.000
_cell.length_b   1.000
_cell.length_c   1.000
_cell.angle_alpha   90.00
_cell.angle_beta   90.00
_cell.angle_gamma   90.00
#
_symmetry.space_group_name_H-M   'P 1'
#
loop_
_entity.id
_entity.type
_entity.pdbx_description
1 polymer ?
#
loop_
_entity_poly.entity_id
_entity_poly.type
_entity_poly.pdbx_seq_one_letter_code
_entity_poly.pdbx_strand_id
1 'polypeptide(L)'
;MSTPPPIGASAISTVESPRNFLPIGVVLLLALAVFINYVDRGNLATAAPLIQDELRLTNAQVGLLLSAFFWSYAPAQLVSGWLAHRFDVRYTLAAGLAAWSVATMLTGLTSGFVLLLALRLLLGLGESTFYPCNARLLAERAPEEQRGGANGLVAAGQALGPTLGTLAGGMLMARFGWRAVFVVLGVLSLLWLLPWLRITRTALRDRPHVAEGAPVSYLRILGRSEAWGTGVGCFLSFYGYYFVLTWLPLYLVKARGFSMVQMAQVGALVYCMHALSCPLVGWVTDRLIERGASTNRVRKTALVIGSIGVAATLLACARVPVTTCVVLLLIVGFFFGFLQPQIFAAAQTLGGTRAAGKWMALQNMLGNFAGILSPLVTGLVVDRTGSYDLAFALASASAVAASLVWAYGVRRIQPVEWTD
;
A
#
# COMPACT_ATOMS: atom_id res chain seq x y z
N MET A 1 -72.46 -25.09 15.59
CA MET A 1 -71.46 -24.05 15.31
C MET A 1 -70.10 -24.64 15.66
N SER A 2 -69.43 -25.16 14.67
CA SER A 2 -68.09 -25.77 14.76
C SER A 2 -67.04 -24.76 14.38
N THR A 3 -66.16 -24.44 15.30
CA THR A 3 -64.98 -23.57 15.05
C THR A 3 -63.95 -24.26 14.13
N PRO A 4 -63.36 -23.56 13.14
CA PRO A 4 -62.34 -24.11 12.30
C PRO A 4 -60.98 -24.26 13.09
N PRO A 5 -60.12 -25.21 12.71
CA PRO A 5 -58.85 -25.40 13.35
C PRO A 5 -57.84 -24.30 12.98
N PRO A 6 -56.83 -24.00 13.82
CA PRO A 6 -55.85 -22.96 13.57
C PRO A 6 -54.92 -23.37 12.42
N ILE A 7 -54.71 -22.42 11.51
CA ILE A 7 -53.78 -22.50 10.37
C ILE A 7 -52.38 -22.73 10.92
N GLY A 8 -51.77 -23.84 10.55
CA GLY A 8 -50.44 -24.21 10.96
C GLY A 8 -49.39 -23.15 10.52
N ALA A 9 -48.62 -22.70 11.48
CA ALA A 9 -47.39 -21.95 11.25
C ALA A 9 -46.44 -22.85 10.45
N SER A 10 -46.25 -22.51 9.15
CA SER A 10 -45.23 -23.11 8.34
C SER A 10 -43.87 -22.76 8.98
N ALA A 11 -43.22 -23.74 9.55
CA ALA A 11 -41.85 -23.64 9.97
C ALA A 11 -41.00 -23.28 8.74
N ILE A 12 -40.58 -22.01 8.66
CA ILE A 12 -39.52 -21.61 7.74
C ILE A 12 -38.28 -22.33 8.25
N SER A 13 -38.01 -23.50 7.70
CA SER A 13 -36.71 -24.15 7.86
C SER A 13 -35.68 -23.25 7.18
N THR A 14 -35.02 -22.41 7.97
CA THR A 14 -33.75 -21.80 7.54
C THR A 14 -32.78 -22.95 7.30
N VAL A 15 -32.70 -23.41 6.07
CA VAL A 15 -31.59 -24.23 5.60
C VAL A 15 -30.36 -23.33 5.71
N GLU A 16 -29.67 -23.34 6.85
CA GLU A 16 -28.32 -22.80 6.94
C GLU A 16 -27.48 -23.57 5.94
N SER A 17 -27.21 -22.94 4.76
CA SER A 17 -26.21 -23.45 3.85
C SER A 17 -24.90 -23.62 4.65
N PRO A 18 -24.15 -24.71 4.50
CA PRO A 18 -22.90 -24.91 5.22
C PRO A 18 -22.03 -23.68 5.01
N ARG A 19 -21.66 -23.03 6.12
CA ARG A 19 -20.79 -21.84 6.13
C ARG A 19 -19.43 -22.26 5.55
N ASN A 20 -19.27 -22.12 4.25
CA ASN A 20 -18.02 -22.43 3.57
C ASN A 20 -17.01 -21.33 3.89
N PHE A 21 -16.22 -21.53 4.94
CA PHE A 21 -15.08 -20.67 5.24
C PHE A 21 -14.09 -20.70 4.10
N LEU A 22 -13.54 -19.52 3.74
CA LEU A 22 -12.44 -19.47 2.80
C LEU A 22 -11.25 -20.24 3.40
N PRO A 23 -10.70 -21.26 2.69
CA PRO A 23 -9.60 -22.06 3.21
C PRO A 23 -8.43 -21.21 3.63
N ILE A 24 -7.89 -21.45 4.83
CA ILE A 24 -6.75 -20.68 5.37
C ILE A 24 -5.56 -20.66 4.41
N GLY A 25 -5.35 -21.73 3.62
CA GLY A 25 -4.31 -21.79 2.60
C GLY A 25 -4.46 -20.72 1.52
N VAL A 26 -5.70 -20.35 1.14
CA VAL A 26 -5.94 -19.24 0.20
C VAL A 26 -5.57 -17.91 0.83
N VAL A 27 -5.95 -17.68 2.09
CA VAL A 27 -5.64 -16.45 2.83
C VAL A 27 -4.14 -16.28 3.04
N LEU A 28 -3.43 -17.37 3.37
CA LEU A 28 -1.97 -17.37 3.49
C LEU A 28 -1.28 -17.08 2.16
N LEU A 29 -1.79 -17.61 1.05
CA LEU A 29 -1.28 -17.30 -0.29
C LEU A 29 -1.52 -15.83 -0.67
N LEU A 30 -2.66 -15.25 -0.29
CA LEU A 30 -2.90 -13.82 -0.49
C LEU A 30 -1.93 -12.98 0.35
N ALA A 31 -1.71 -13.34 1.61
CA ALA A 31 -0.74 -12.67 2.48
C ALA A 31 0.70 -12.79 1.93
N LEU A 32 1.06 -13.96 1.39
CA LEU A 32 2.36 -14.16 0.75
C LEU A 32 2.49 -13.37 -0.56
N ALA A 33 1.42 -13.28 -1.37
CA ALA A 33 1.44 -12.49 -2.59
C ALA A 33 1.66 -11.01 -2.31
N VAL A 34 0.98 -10.43 -1.32
CA VAL A 34 1.21 -9.03 -0.93
C VAL A 34 2.58 -8.81 -0.31
N PHE A 35 3.08 -9.77 0.45
CA PHE A 35 4.43 -9.74 0.97
C PHE A 35 5.45 -9.65 -0.18
N ILE A 36 5.37 -10.53 -1.18
CA ILE A 36 6.22 -10.51 -2.38
C ILE A 36 6.09 -9.16 -3.11
N ASN A 37 4.89 -8.67 -3.32
CA ASN A 37 4.60 -7.38 -3.95
C ASN A 37 5.36 -6.22 -3.26
N TYR A 38 5.34 -6.19 -1.93
CA TYR A 38 6.02 -5.13 -1.16
C TYR A 38 7.53 -5.33 -1.03
N VAL A 39 8.02 -6.56 -1.11
CA VAL A 39 9.46 -6.85 -1.28
C VAL A 39 9.94 -6.28 -2.62
N ASP A 40 9.24 -6.54 -3.71
CA ASP A 40 9.60 -6.07 -5.06
C ASP A 40 9.60 -4.54 -5.16
N ARG A 41 8.64 -3.86 -4.52
CA ARG A 41 8.61 -2.38 -4.46
C ARG A 41 9.83 -1.79 -3.76
N GLY A 42 10.26 -2.38 -2.65
CA GLY A 42 11.41 -1.91 -1.87
C GLY A 42 12.74 -2.21 -2.54
N ASN A 43 12.84 -3.30 -3.30
CA ASN A 43 14.10 -3.80 -3.83
C ASN A 43 14.78 -2.85 -4.83
N LEU A 44 14.03 -2.14 -5.67
CA LEU A 44 14.65 -1.19 -6.58
C LEU A 44 15.28 -0.01 -5.82
N ALA A 45 14.60 0.51 -4.82
CA ALA A 45 15.14 1.58 -3.98
C ALA A 45 16.40 1.09 -3.23
N THR A 46 16.36 -0.13 -2.70
CA THR A 46 17.51 -0.79 -2.04
C THR A 46 18.68 -0.99 -3.01
N ALA A 47 18.41 -1.37 -4.26
CA ALA A 47 19.40 -1.56 -5.32
C ALA A 47 19.87 -0.24 -5.97
N ALA A 48 19.15 0.87 -5.76
CA ALA A 48 19.40 2.13 -6.47
C ALA A 48 20.85 2.61 -6.41
N PRO A 49 21.58 2.53 -5.27
CA PRO A 49 22.99 2.92 -5.22
C PRO A 49 23.86 2.10 -6.18
N LEU A 50 23.63 0.78 -6.25
CA LEU A 50 24.40 -0.14 -7.10
C LEU A 50 24.05 0.05 -8.57
N ILE A 51 22.78 0.21 -8.90
CA ILE A 51 22.29 0.46 -10.26
C ILE A 51 22.81 1.80 -10.77
N GLN A 52 22.80 2.84 -9.91
CA GLN A 52 23.29 4.18 -10.26
C GLN A 52 24.76 4.13 -10.64
N ASP A 53 25.59 3.44 -9.86
CA ASP A 53 27.04 3.32 -10.11
C ASP A 53 27.33 2.51 -11.37
N GLU A 54 26.66 1.37 -11.53
CA GLU A 54 26.91 0.46 -12.65
C GLU A 54 26.46 1.08 -13.99
N LEU A 55 25.31 1.72 -14.03
CA LEU A 55 24.74 2.31 -15.25
C LEU A 55 25.07 3.80 -15.40
N ARG A 56 25.85 4.39 -14.48
CA ARG A 56 26.22 5.82 -14.44
C ARG A 56 25.04 6.77 -14.58
N LEU A 57 23.97 6.48 -13.82
CA LEU A 57 22.73 7.26 -13.88
C LEU A 57 22.85 8.56 -13.10
N THR A 58 22.24 9.63 -13.61
CA THR A 58 22.00 10.85 -12.84
C THR A 58 20.94 10.62 -11.77
N ASN A 59 20.86 11.49 -10.76
CA ASN A 59 19.80 11.37 -9.73
C ASN A 59 18.41 11.59 -10.35
N ALA A 60 18.28 12.43 -11.37
CA ALA A 60 17.03 12.59 -12.10
C ALA A 60 16.60 11.28 -12.80
N GLN A 61 17.54 10.56 -13.41
CA GLN A 61 17.26 9.25 -14.02
C GLN A 61 16.88 8.21 -12.96
N VAL A 62 17.54 8.19 -11.80
CA VAL A 62 17.14 7.33 -10.68
C VAL A 62 15.73 7.69 -10.19
N GLY A 63 15.44 8.97 -10.02
CA GLY A 63 14.10 9.44 -9.64
C GLY A 63 13.02 9.03 -10.65
N LEU A 64 13.33 9.14 -11.96
CA LEU A 64 12.46 8.68 -13.03
C LEU A 64 12.21 7.17 -12.96
N LEU A 65 13.25 6.38 -12.74
CA LEU A 65 13.17 4.93 -12.63
C LEU A 65 12.33 4.49 -11.41
N LEU A 66 12.52 5.16 -10.27
CA LEU A 66 11.76 4.91 -9.04
C LEU A 66 10.27 5.31 -9.17
N SER A 67 9.99 6.37 -9.94
CA SER A 67 8.63 6.86 -10.17
C SER A 67 7.85 6.04 -11.19
N ALA A 68 8.53 5.45 -12.18
CA ALA A 68 7.92 4.79 -13.35
C ALA A 68 6.92 3.69 -12.99
N PHE A 69 7.16 2.95 -11.91
CA PHE A 69 6.22 1.97 -11.37
C PHE A 69 4.82 2.56 -11.17
N PHE A 70 4.73 3.74 -10.55
CA PHE A 70 3.46 4.38 -10.22
C PHE A 70 2.73 4.95 -11.43
N TRP A 71 3.43 5.23 -12.54
CA TRP A 71 2.83 5.73 -13.76
C TRP A 71 1.84 4.74 -14.38
N SER A 72 2.14 3.45 -14.26
CA SER A 72 1.24 2.39 -14.71
C SER A 72 0.35 1.86 -13.58
N TYR A 73 0.89 1.70 -12.38
CA TYR A 73 0.19 1.13 -11.23
C TYR A 73 -1.08 1.89 -10.85
N ALA A 74 -0.98 3.24 -10.72
CA ALA A 74 -2.11 4.03 -10.25
C ALA A 74 -3.31 4.01 -11.22
N PRO A 75 -3.17 4.31 -12.52
CA PRO A 75 -4.30 4.24 -13.45
C PRO A 75 -4.76 2.80 -13.71
N ALA A 76 -3.83 1.82 -13.72
CA ALA A 76 -4.18 0.42 -13.94
C ALA A 76 -5.04 -0.19 -12.84
N GLN A 77 -5.07 0.37 -11.62
CA GLN A 77 -5.98 -0.09 -10.56
C GLN A 77 -7.45 -0.02 -10.96
N LEU A 78 -7.86 1.01 -11.72
CA LEU A 78 -9.23 1.11 -12.23
C LEU A 78 -9.54 -0.01 -13.25
N VAL A 79 -8.59 -0.28 -14.15
CA VAL A 79 -8.69 -1.36 -15.14
C VAL A 79 -8.70 -2.71 -14.45
N SER A 80 -7.81 -2.91 -13.48
CA SER A 80 -7.72 -4.16 -12.68
C SER A 80 -8.99 -4.43 -11.88
N GLY A 81 -9.65 -3.38 -11.36
CA GLY A 81 -10.96 -3.49 -10.74
C GLY A 81 -12.02 -4.01 -11.72
N TRP A 82 -12.05 -3.49 -12.94
CA TRP A 82 -12.93 -3.97 -13.99
C TRP A 82 -12.59 -5.41 -14.41
N LEU A 83 -11.31 -5.73 -14.61
CA LEU A 83 -10.86 -7.09 -14.92
C LEU A 83 -11.26 -8.08 -13.82
N ALA A 84 -11.07 -7.71 -12.55
CA ALA A 84 -11.46 -8.54 -11.42
C ALA A 84 -12.97 -8.82 -11.43
N HIS A 85 -13.82 -7.89 -11.89
CA HIS A 85 -15.27 -8.13 -12.00
C HIS A 85 -15.66 -8.90 -13.27
N ARG A 86 -14.95 -8.72 -14.38
CA ARG A 86 -15.27 -9.32 -15.66
C ARG A 86 -14.81 -10.77 -15.78
N PHE A 87 -13.64 -11.07 -15.23
CA PHE A 87 -12.96 -12.36 -15.34
C PHE A 87 -12.86 -13.06 -13.98
N ASP A 88 -12.49 -14.34 -14.01
CA ASP A 88 -12.25 -15.12 -12.80
C ASP A 88 -11.04 -14.54 -12.03
N VAL A 89 -11.26 -14.21 -10.77
CA VAL A 89 -10.25 -13.64 -9.86
C VAL A 89 -8.99 -14.50 -9.79
N ARG A 90 -9.12 -15.84 -9.86
CA ARG A 90 -8.00 -16.78 -9.80
C ARG A 90 -6.99 -16.52 -10.90
N TYR A 91 -7.49 -16.44 -12.13
CA TYR A 91 -6.65 -16.25 -13.32
C TYR A 91 -6.20 -14.79 -13.47
N THR A 92 -7.04 -13.84 -13.09
CA THR A 92 -6.68 -12.40 -13.12
C THR A 92 -5.50 -12.14 -12.20
N LEU A 93 -5.55 -12.64 -10.95
CA LEU A 93 -4.46 -12.50 -9.99
C LEU A 93 -3.22 -13.28 -10.43
N ALA A 94 -3.40 -14.51 -10.94
CA ALA A 94 -2.27 -15.31 -11.43
C ALA A 94 -1.56 -14.65 -12.62
N ALA A 95 -2.30 -14.10 -13.58
CA ALA A 95 -1.73 -13.37 -14.72
C ALA A 95 -0.98 -12.11 -14.28
N GLY A 96 -1.54 -11.33 -13.35
CA GLY A 96 -0.87 -10.19 -12.77
C GLY A 96 0.43 -10.58 -12.07
N LEU A 97 0.37 -11.62 -11.21
CA LEU A 97 1.56 -12.11 -10.49
C LEU A 97 2.62 -12.64 -11.48
N ALA A 98 2.25 -13.37 -12.49
CA ALA A 98 3.18 -13.83 -13.52
C ALA A 98 3.85 -12.65 -14.23
N ALA A 99 3.08 -11.63 -14.62
CA ALA A 99 3.60 -10.45 -15.30
C ALA A 99 4.62 -9.69 -14.43
N TRP A 100 4.29 -9.42 -13.15
CA TRP A 100 5.25 -8.71 -12.29
C TRP A 100 6.48 -9.56 -11.93
N SER A 101 6.32 -10.88 -11.72
CA SER A 101 7.43 -11.77 -11.43
C SER A 101 8.42 -11.86 -12.61
N VAL A 102 7.91 -11.92 -13.83
CA VAL A 102 8.72 -11.85 -15.06
C VAL A 102 9.42 -10.51 -15.17
N ALA A 103 8.72 -9.41 -14.91
CA ALA A 103 9.31 -8.08 -14.91
C ALA A 103 10.45 -7.97 -13.87
N THR A 104 10.25 -8.50 -12.66
CA THR A 104 11.28 -8.56 -11.61
C THR A 104 12.49 -9.37 -12.07
N MET A 105 12.27 -10.59 -12.60
CA MET A 105 13.34 -11.45 -13.10
C MET A 105 14.14 -10.78 -14.22
N LEU A 106 13.46 -10.23 -15.23
CA LEU A 106 14.09 -9.55 -16.37
C LEU A 106 14.83 -8.27 -15.94
N THR A 107 14.42 -7.60 -14.87
CA THR A 107 15.15 -6.47 -14.28
C THR A 107 16.59 -6.87 -13.94
N GLY A 108 16.81 -8.06 -13.39
CA GLY A 108 18.15 -8.55 -13.08
C GLY A 108 19.01 -8.92 -14.31
N LEU A 109 18.38 -9.12 -15.47
CA LEU A 109 19.05 -9.51 -16.71
C LEU A 109 19.35 -8.33 -17.66
N THR A 110 18.79 -7.15 -17.36
CA THR A 110 18.97 -5.99 -18.24
C THR A 110 20.17 -5.11 -17.86
N SER A 111 20.78 -4.47 -18.87
CA SER A 111 21.87 -3.50 -18.71
C SER A 111 21.51 -2.10 -19.20
N GLY A 112 20.27 -1.87 -19.67
CA GLY A 112 19.85 -0.61 -20.26
C GLY A 112 18.81 0.12 -19.45
N PHE A 113 18.96 1.45 -19.28
CA PHE A 113 18.01 2.31 -18.57
C PHE A 113 16.59 2.26 -19.13
N VAL A 114 16.43 2.31 -20.46
CA VAL A 114 15.13 2.30 -21.13
C VAL A 114 14.37 0.99 -20.85
N LEU A 115 15.09 -0.14 -20.90
CA LEU A 115 14.49 -1.44 -20.62
C LEU A 115 14.12 -1.57 -19.13
N LEU A 116 14.96 -1.05 -18.21
CA LEU A 116 14.60 -0.97 -16.79
C LEU A 116 13.31 -0.17 -16.58
N LEU A 117 13.17 0.95 -17.27
CA LEU A 117 11.97 1.79 -17.22
C LEU A 117 10.72 1.02 -17.71
N ALA A 118 10.83 0.33 -18.86
CA ALA A 118 9.75 -0.48 -19.41
C ALA A 118 9.34 -1.62 -18.45
N LEU A 119 10.33 -2.28 -17.84
CA LEU A 119 10.06 -3.33 -16.84
C LEU A 119 9.40 -2.79 -15.57
N ARG A 120 9.69 -1.55 -15.17
CA ARG A 120 8.98 -0.87 -14.07
C ARG A 120 7.52 -0.60 -14.40
N LEU A 121 7.22 -0.19 -15.63
CA LEU A 121 5.83 -0.04 -16.10
C LEU A 121 5.11 -1.39 -16.11
N LEU A 122 5.75 -2.45 -16.62
CA LEU A 122 5.17 -3.80 -16.61
C LEU A 122 4.92 -4.31 -15.19
N LEU A 123 5.86 -4.08 -14.27
CA LEU A 123 5.71 -4.42 -12.87
C LEU A 123 4.47 -3.74 -12.27
N GLY A 124 4.31 -2.43 -12.51
CA GLY A 124 3.17 -1.65 -12.01
C GLY A 124 1.84 -2.15 -12.55
N LEU A 125 1.76 -2.51 -13.84
CA LEU A 125 0.57 -3.14 -14.44
C LEU A 125 0.24 -4.47 -13.76
N GLY A 126 1.21 -5.35 -13.58
CA GLY A 126 1.02 -6.65 -12.94
C GLY A 126 0.54 -6.51 -11.49
N GLU A 127 1.23 -5.73 -10.69
CA GLU A 127 0.94 -5.53 -9.27
C GLU A 127 -0.41 -4.85 -9.00
N SER A 128 -0.90 -4.03 -9.95
CA SER A 128 -2.20 -3.35 -9.82
C SER A 128 -3.37 -4.30 -9.63
N THR A 129 -3.24 -5.57 -10.05
CA THR A 129 -4.30 -6.58 -9.96
C THR A 129 -4.54 -7.09 -8.55
N PHE A 130 -3.55 -7.01 -7.66
CA PHE A 130 -3.62 -7.65 -6.35
C PHE A 130 -4.78 -7.15 -5.49
N TYR A 131 -4.84 -5.85 -5.20
CA TYR A 131 -5.85 -5.32 -4.27
C TYR A 131 -7.29 -5.45 -4.76
N PRO A 132 -7.63 -5.16 -6.03
CA PRO A 132 -8.98 -5.42 -6.54
C PRO A 132 -9.37 -6.89 -6.47
N CYS A 133 -8.47 -7.81 -6.84
CA CYS A 133 -8.73 -9.24 -6.77
C CYS A 133 -8.88 -9.74 -5.33
N ASN A 134 -8.01 -9.30 -4.41
CA ASN A 134 -8.10 -9.63 -2.99
C ASN A 134 -9.41 -9.15 -2.38
N ALA A 135 -9.76 -7.87 -2.59
CA ALA A 135 -10.98 -7.29 -2.06
C ALA A 135 -12.23 -8.04 -2.56
N ARG A 136 -12.29 -8.35 -3.86
CA ARG A 136 -13.39 -9.11 -4.44
C ARG A 136 -13.45 -10.52 -3.88
N LEU A 137 -12.34 -11.24 -3.84
CA LEU A 137 -12.28 -12.62 -3.35
C LEU A 137 -12.75 -12.71 -1.89
N LEU A 138 -12.28 -11.82 -1.02
CA LEU A 138 -12.70 -11.79 0.37
C LEU A 138 -14.17 -11.39 0.51
N ALA A 139 -14.66 -10.43 -0.26
CA ALA A 139 -16.06 -10.02 -0.22
C ALA A 139 -17.01 -11.15 -0.67
N GLU A 140 -16.62 -11.92 -1.69
CA GLU A 140 -17.45 -12.98 -2.28
C GLU A 140 -17.38 -14.31 -1.53
N ARG A 141 -16.24 -14.61 -0.88
CA ARG A 141 -15.94 -15.96 -0.37
C ARG A 141 -15.69 -16.04 1.12
N ALA A 142 -15.30 -14.95 1.77
CA ALA A 142 -15.09 -14.95 3.21
C ALA A 142 -16.35 -14.51 3.93
N PRO A 143 -16.88 -15.31 4.88
CA PRO A 143 -17.91 -14.85 5.81
C PRO A 143 -17.45 -13.61 6.55
N GLU A 144 -18.39 -12.79 7.02
CA GLU A 144 -18.06 -11.51 7.66
C GLU A 144 -17.14 -11.69 8.89
N GLU A 145 -17.35 -12.75 9.64
CA GLU A 145 -16.56 -13.12 10.82
C GLU A 145 -15.11 -13.49 10.48
N GLN A 146 -14.83 -13.93 9.24
CA GLN A 146 -13.49 -14.30 8.76
C GLN A 146 -12.77 -13.13 8.09
N ARG A 147 -13.49 -12.13 7.55
CA ARG A 147 -12.92 -11.03 6.75
C ARG A 147 -11.89 -10.22 7.53
N GLY A 148 -12.16 -9.94 8.81
CA GLY A 148 -11.24 -9.22 9.69
C GLY A 148 -9.89 -9.92 9.82
N GLY A 149 -9.90 -11.21 10.16
CA GLY A 149 -8.69 -12.03 10.26
C GLY A 149 -7.94 -12.17 8.95
N ALA A 150 -8.65 -12.39 7.83
CA ALA A 150 -8.04 -12.50 6.50
C ALA A 150 -7.36 -11.19 6.07
N ASN A 151 -8.03 -10.04 6.25
CA ASN A 151 -7.43 -8.73 5.98
C ASN A 151 -6.25 -8.44 6.92
N GLY A 152 -6.31 -8.88 8.18
CA GLY A 152 -5.21 -8.77 9.13
C GLY A 152 -3.96 -9.52 8.68
N LEU A 153 -4.09 -10.75 8.15
CA LEU A 153 -2.97 -11.51 7.59
C LEU A 153 -2.39 -10.84 6.34
N VAL A 154 -3.25 -10.32 5.45
CA VAL A 154 -2.80 -9.55 4.28
C VAL A 154 -2.05 -8.29 4.71
N ALA A 155 -2.57 -7.54 5.69
CA ALA A 155 -1.89 -6.36 6.23
C ALA A 155 -0.54 -6.69 6.89
N ALA A 156 -0.43 -7.83 7.58
CA ALA A 156 0.84 -8.31 8.12
C ALA A 156 1.85 -8.61 7.02
N GLY A 157 1.44 -9.27 5.93
CA GLY A 157 2.27 -9.49 4.75
C GLY A 157 2.77 -8.18 4.14
N GLN A 158 1.87 -7.19 4.01
CA GLN A 158 2.19 -5.85 3.53
C GLN A 158 3.23 -5.13 4.40
N ALA A 159 3.11 -5.22 5.73
CA ALA A 159 4.03 -4.56 6.66
C ALA A 159 5.40 -5.23 6.72
N LEU A 160 5.44 -6.56 6.65
CA LEU A 160 6.67 -7.36 6.68
C LEU A 160 7.47 -7.26 5.38
N GLY A 161 6.81 -7.04 4.23
CA GLY A 161 7.46 -6.97 2.92
C GLY A 161 8.63 -5.97 2.88
N PRO A 162 8.43 -4.68 3.12
CA PRO A 162 9.48 -3.69 3.12
C PRO A 162 10.57 -3.95 4.18
N THR A 163 10.18 -4.40 5.37
CA THR A 163 11.11 -4.67 6.47
C THR A 163 12.10 -5.78 6.10
N LEU A 164 11.56 -6.95 5.75
CA LEU A 164 12.38 -8.12 5.41
C LEU A 164 13.02 -7.99 4.03
N GLY A 165 12.30 -7.39 3.06
CA GLY A 165 12.79 -7.13 1.72
C GLY A 165 14.02 -6.23 1.72
N THR A 166 13.98 -5.10 2.45
CA THR A 166 15.13 -4.20 2.56
C THR A 166 16.28 -4.86 3.31
N LEU A 167 16.02 -5.55 4.42
CA LEU A 167 17.07 -6.21 5.20
C LEU A 167 17.72 -7.34 4.39
N ALA A 168 16.95 -8.34 4.01
CA ALA A 168 17.47 -9.50 3.28
C ALA A 168 17.96 -9.12 1.88
N GLY A 169 17.18 -8.30 1.15
CA GLY A 169 17.56 -7.82 -0.16
C GLY A 169 18.86 -7.03 -0.16
N GLY A 170 19.02 -6.08 0.77
CA GLY A 170 20.26 -5.29 0.89
C GLY A 170 21.47 -6.12 1.26
N MET A 171 21.33 -7.08 2.19
CA MET A 171 22.42 -8.00 2.58
C MET A 171 22.79 -8.94 1.41
N LEU A 172 21.81 -9.48 0.70
CA LEU A 172 22.07 -10.33 -0.45
C LEU A 172 22.69 -9.55 -1.61
N MET A 173 22.22 -8.32 -1.86
CA MET A 173 22.79 -7.43 -2.88
C MET A 173 24.22 -7.04 -2.57
N ALA A 174 24.57 -6.83 -1.30
CA ALA A 174 25.95 -6.54 -0.88
C ALA A 174 26.91 -7.71 -1.19
N ARG A 175 26.41 -8.96 -1.17
CA ARG A 175 27.24 -10.17 -1.38
C ARG A 175 27.21 -10.66 -2.83
N PHE A 176 26.06 -10.65 -3.48
CA PHE A 176 25.84 -11.28 -4.79
C PHE A 176 25.53 -10.28 -5.91
N GLY A 177 25.48 -8.97 -5.59
CA GLY A 177 25.05 -7.94 -6.51
C GLY A 177 23.53 -7.89 -6.68
N TRP A 178 23.03 -6.77 -7.18
CA TRP A 178 21.59 -6.53 -7.34
C TRP A 178 20.94 -7.44 -8.39
N ARG A 179 21.67 -7.78 -9.47
CA ARG A 179 21.15 -8.58 -10.58
C ARG A 179 20.71 -9.98 -10.14
N ALA A 180 21.58 -10.67 -9.41
CA ALA A 180 21.30 -12.02 -8.91
C ALA A 180 20.06 -12.02 -8.00
N VAL A 181 19.91 -11.00 -7.15
CA VAL A 181 18.77 -10.88 -6.23
C VAL A 181 17.46 -10.71 -7.00
N PHE A 182 17.42 -9.84 -8.02
CA PHE A 182 16.23 -9.66 -8.86
C PHE A 182 15.84 -10.94 -9.62
N VAL A 183 16.82 -11.66 -10.18
CA VAL A 183 16.55 -12.94 -10.87
C VAL A 183 15.97 -13.97 -9.90
N VAL A 184 16.60 -14.15 -8.74
CA VAL A 184 16.15 -15.13 -7.73
C VAL A 184 14.76 -14.79 -7.22
N LEU A 185 14.50 -13.52 -6.88
CA LEU A 185 13.19 -13.10 -6.40
C LEU A 185 12.10 -13.27 -7.45
N GLY A 186 12.37 -12.92 -8.72
CA GLY A 186 11.42 -13.15 -9.80
C GLY A 186 11.07 -14.63 -10.00
N VAL A 187 12.07 -15.51 -9.94
CA VAL A 187 11.85 -16.97 -10.01
C VAL A 187 11.06 -17.48 -8.81
N LEU A 188 11.43 -17.06 -7.58
CA LEU A 188 10.70 -17.47 -6.37
C LEU A 188 9.25 -16.98 -6.39
N SER A 189 9.03 -15.76 -6.89
CA SER A 189 7.67 -15.23 -7.07
C SER A 189 6.84 -16.04 -8.06
N LEU A 190 7.43 -16.51 -9.17
CA LEU A 190 6.73 -17.40 -10.12
C LEU A 190 6.35 -18.75 -9.49
N LEU A 191 7.15 -19.28 -8.56
CA LEU A 191 6.82 -20.53 -7.87
C LEU A 191 5.52 -20.41 -7.04
N TRP A 192 5.12 -19.21 -6.62
CA TRP A 192 3.84 -18.99 -5.93
C TRP A 192 2.63 -19.40 -6.79
N LEU A 193 2.72 -19.33 -8.12
CA LEU A 193 1.65 -19.72 -9.02
C LEU A 193 1.24 -21.18 -8.85
N LEU A 194 2.18 -22.05 -8.53
CA LEU A 194 1.94 -23.49 -8.41
C LEU A 194 0.92 -23.81 -7.29
N PRO A 195 1.16 -23.44 -6.02
CA PRO A 195 0.19 -23.65 -4.96
C PRO A 195 -1.10 -22.84 -5.18
N TRP A 196 -1.02 -21.61 -5.72
CA TRP A 196 -2.19 -20.79 -5.99
C TRP A 196 -3.16 -21.49 -6.95
N LEU A 197 -2.70 -21.90 -8.11
CA LEU A 197 -3.54 -22.57 -9.12
C LEU A 197 -4.07 -23.92 -8.66
N ARG A 198 -3.30 -24.67 -7.85
CA ARG A 198 -3.73 -25.95 -7.29
C ARG A 198 -4.82 -25.79 -6.25
N ILE A 199 -4.59 -24.94 -5.24
CA ILE A 199 -5.51 -24.77 -4.11
C ILE A 199 -6.81 -24.10 -4.57
N THR A 200 -6.70 -23.05 -5.41
CA THR A 200 -7.89 -22.31 -5.84
C THR A 200 -8.75 -23.06 -6.84
N ARG A 201 -8.20 -24.05 -7.55
CA ARG A 201 -8.96 -24.90 -8.47
C ARG A 201 -10.10 -25.65 -7.77
N THR A 202 -9.87 -26.11 -6.56
CA THR A 202 -10.85 -26.81 -5.72
C THR A 202 -11.62 -25.86 -4.84
N ALA A 203 -10.93 -24.94 -4.16
CA ALA A 203 -11.51 -24.04 -3.17
C ALA A 203 -12.48 -22.99 -3.75
N LEU A 204 -12.33 -22.63 -5.04
CA LEU A 204 -13.09 -21.56 -5.67
C LEU A 204 -13.93 -22.05 -6.87
N ARG A 205 -14.31 -23.33 -6.87
CA ARG A 205 -15.01 -23.96 -8.01
C ARG A 205 -16.43 -23.41 -8.20
N ASP A 206 -17.14 -23.13 -7.10
CA ASP A 206 -18.52 -22.70 -7.16
C ASP A 206 -18.61 -21.17 -7.27
N ARG A 207 -19.53 -20.66 -8.11
CA ARG A 207 -19.74 -19.22 -8.26
C ARG A 207 -20.42 -18.67 -6.99
N PRO A 208 -19.94 -17.58 -6.42
CA PRO A 208 -20.58 -16.98 -5.26
C PRO A 208 -21.85 -16.23 -5.63
N HIS A 209 -22.76 -16.11 -4.64
CA HIS A 209 -23.89 -15.20 -4.73
C HIS A 209 -23.38 -13.76 -4.67
N VAL A 210 -23.71 -12.94 -5.65
CA VAL A 210 -23.39 -11.51 -5.67
C VAL A 210 -24.32 -10.81 -4.69
N ALA A 211 -23.78 -10.12 -3.70
CA ALA A 211 -24.58 -9.29 -2.78
C ALA A 211 -25.29 -8.18 -3.55
N GLU A 212 -26.61 -8.09 -3.40
CA GLU A 212 -27.46 -7.09 -4.06
C GLU A 212 -27.31 -5.71 -3.41
N GLY A 213 -27.14 -4.72 -4.23
CA GLY A 213 -27.16 -3.30 -3.92
C GLY A 213 -26.49 -2.48 -5.01
N ALA A 214 -27.19 -1.54 -5.63
CA ALA A 214 -26.62 -0.69 -6.67
C ALA A 214 -25.43 0.13 -6.09
N PRO A 215 -24.20 -0.10 -6.56
CA PRO A 215 -23.04 0.57 -6.00
C PRO A 215 -23.04 2.05 -6.41
N VAL A 216 -22.70 2.94 -5.48
CA VAL A 216 -22.55 4.38 -5.75
C VAL A 216 -21.55 4.61 -6.90
N SER A 217 -21.88 5.47 -7.86
CA SER A 217 -21.00 5.77 -8.99
C SER A 217 -19.79 6.60 -8.55
N TYR A 218 -18.64 6.44 -9.23
CA TYR A 218 -17.46 7.28 -8.99
C TYR A 218 -17.75 8.78 -9.20
N LEU A 219 -18.59 9.14 -10.15
CA LEU A 219 -18.97 10.53 -10.41
C LEU A 219 -19.69 11.17 -9.22
N ARG A 220 -20.56 10.41 -8.53
CA ARG A 220 -21.21 10.89 -7.31
C ARG A 220 -20.21 11.11 -6.16
N ILE A 221 -19.20 10.24 -6.06
CA ILE A 221 -18.14 10.40 -5.05
C ILE A 221 -17.29 11.64 -5.38
N LEU A 222 -16.90 11.82 -6.64
CA LEU A 222 -16.12 12.98 -7.11
C LEU A 222 -16.88 14.30 -6.96
N GLY A 223 -18.20 14.28 -6.92
CA GLY A 223 -19.04 15.45 -6.62
C GLY A 223 -18.99 15.90 -5.15
N ARG A 224 -18.35 15.12 -4.26
CA ARG A 224 -18.25 15.44 -2.83
C ARG A 224 -16.93 16.13 -2.50
N SER A 225 -16.98 17.26 -1.79
CA SER A 225 -15.78 17.99 -1.36
C SER A 225 -14.89 17.17 -0.43
N GLU A 226 -15.50 16.27 0.36
CA GLU A 226 -14.80 15.36 1.26
C GLU A 226 -13.90 14.37 0.49
N ALA A 227 -14.30 13.95 -0.71
CA ALA A 227 -13.50 13.06 -1.55
C ALA A 227 -12.20 13.74 -2.02
N TRP A 228 -12.28 15.01 -2.41
CA TRP A 228 -11.11 15.80 -2.76
C TRP A 228 -10.25 16.13 -1.54
N GLY A 229 -10.87 16.49 -0.42
CA GLY A 229 -10.16 16.73 0.84
C GLY A 229 -9.35 15.51 1.29
N THR A 230 -9.96 14.31 1.30
CA THR A 230 -9.26 13.07 1.66
C THR A 230 -8.25 12.65 0.61
N GLY A 231 -8.51 12.87 -0.68
CA GLY A 231 -7.58 12.59 -1.77
C GLY A 231 -6.31 13.45 -1.69
N VAL A 232 -6.47 14.76 -1.52
CA VAL A 232 -5.34 15.70 -1.36
C VAL A 232 -4.58 15.43 -0.07
N GLY A 233 -5.28 15.19 1.05
CA GLY A 233 -4.66 14.82 2.33
C GLY A 233 -3.85 13.52 2.22
N CYS A 234 -4.36 12.53 1.51
CA CYS A 234 -3.66 11.27 1.24
C CYS A 234 -2.41 11.51 0.37
N PHE A 235 -2.53 12.28 -0.73
CA PHE A 235 -1.41 12.64 -1.60
C PHE A 235 -0.28 13.33 -0.83
N LEU A 236 -0.61 14.35 -0.05
CA LEU A 236 0.37 15.11 0.72
C LEU A 236 1.03 14.26 1.82
N SER A 237 0.26 13.39 2.48
CA SER A 237 0.80 12.45 3.48
C SER A 237 1.72 11.40 2.84
N PHE A 238 1.36 10.91 1.66
CA PHE A 238 2.14 9.90 0.94
C PHE A 238 3.39 10.48 0.29
N TYR A 239 3.46 11.78 0.03
CA TYR A 239 4.67 12.40 -0.53
C TYR A 239 5.90 12.16 0.36
N GLY A 240 5.79 12.44 1.67
CA GLY A 240 6.85 12.17 2.64
C GLY A 240 7.16 10.67 2.79
N TYR A 241 6.11 9.83 2.78
CA TYR A 241 6.29 8.38 2.83
C TYR A 241 7.06 7.84 1.62
N TYR A 242 6.68 8.25 0.40
CA TYR A 242 7.39 7.83 -0.81
C TYR A 242 8.79 8.44 -0.94
N PHE A 243 9.02 9.65 -0.41
CA PHE A 243 10.38 10.18 -0.29
C PHE A 243 11.27 9.24 0.52
N VAL A 244 10.84 8.84 1.71
CA VAL A 244 11.60 7.91 2.56
C VAL A 244 11.71 6.54 1.88
N LEU A 245 10.61 5.99 1.35
CA LEU A 245 10.61 4.67 0.72
C LEU A 245 11.57 4.56 -0.46
N THR A 246 11.69 5.61 -1.27
CA THR A 246 12.44 5.54 -2.53
C THR A 246 13.86 6.08 -2.43
N TRP A 247 14.09 7.12 -1.62
CA TRP A 247 15.37 7.81 -1.55
C TRP A 247 16.21 7.52 -0.32
N LEU A 248 15.62 6.96 0.75
CA LEU A 248 16.38 6.63 1.96
C LEU A 248 17.60 5.75 1.68
N PRO A 249 17.54 4.65 0.89
CA PRO A 249 18.70 3.83 0.60
C PRO A 249 19.82 4.62 -0.06
N LEU A 250 19.48 5.39 -1.12
CA LEU A 250 20.47 6.18 -1.85
C LEU A 250 21.08 7.27 -0.97
N TYR A 251 20.26 7.96 -0.19
CA TYR A 251 20.71 8.98 0.76
C TYR A 251 21.69 8.42 1.80
N LEU A 252 21.36 7.28 2.43
CA LEU A 252 22.24 6.66 3.42
C LEU A 252 23.60 6.25 2.81
N VAL A 253 23.58 5.66 1.61
CA VAL A 253 24.81 5.19 0.96
C VAL A 253 25.62 6.38 0.39
N LYS A 254 24.99 7.24 -0.41
CA LYS A 254 25.71 8.28 -1.17
C LYS A 254 25.99 9.55 -0.39
N ALA A 255 25.05 9.99 0.46
CA ALA A 255 25.20 11.23 1.22
C ALA A 255 25.74 11.01 2.63
N ARG A 256 25.50 9.85 3.22
CA ARG A 256 25.92 9.54 4.60
C ARG A 256 27.03 8.50 4.70
N GLY A 257 27.49 7.91 3.58
CA GLY A 257 28.63 7.00 3.52
C GLY A 257 28.38 5.61 4.13
N PHE A 258 27.13 5.19 4.26
CA PHE A 258 26.79 3.87 4.79
C PHE A 258 27.17 2.77 3.79
N SER A 259 27.62 1.63 4.29
CA SER A 259 27.69 0.41 3.49
C SER A 259 26.28 -0.09 3.17
N MET A 260 26.16 -0.94 2.14
CA MET A 260 24.87 -1.55 1.78
C MET A 260 24.24 -2.32 2.96
N VAL A 261 25.05 -2.98 3.78
CA VAL A 261 24.58 -3.71 4.97
C VAL A 261 24.05 -2.76 6.03
N GLN A 262 24.77 -1.69 6.34
CA GLN A 262 24.32 -0.68 7.30
C GLN A 262 23.04 0.02 6.84
N MET A 263 22.96 0.37 5.55
CA MET A 263 21.74 0.93 4.94
C MET A 263 20.56 -0.02 5.07
N ALA A 264 20.76 -1.31 4.77
CA ALA A 264 19.72 -2.32 4.88
C ALA A 264 19.20 -2.48 6.32
N GLN A 265 20.10 -2.46 7.31
CA GLN A 265 19.74 -2.52 8.73
C GLN A 265 18.91 -1.29 9.16
N VAL A 266 19.39 -0.08 8.85
CA VAL A 266 18.68 1.16 9.20
C VAL A 266 17.33 1.25 8.49
N GLY A 267 17.29 0.96 7.18
CA GLY A 267 16.05 0.96 6.41
C GLY A 267 15.02 -0.04 6.96
N ALA A 268 15.47 -1.26 7.29
CA ALA A 268 14.60 -2.27 7.90
C ALA A 268 14.05 -1.81 9.26
N LEU A 269 14.85 -1.16 10.10
CA LEU A 269 14.41 -0.63 11.39
C LEU A 269 13.35 0.48 11.21
N VAL A 270 13.51 1.37 10.22
CA VAL A 270 12.52 2.42 9.91
C VAL A 270 11.17 1.79 9.53
N TYR A 271 11.17 0.78 8.65
CA TYR A 271 9.94 0.07 8.28
C TYR A 271 9.37 -0.78 9.41
N CYS A 272 10.22 -1.35 10.26
CA CYS A 272 9.79 -2.07 11.46
C CYS A 272 9.05 -1.12 12.42
N MET A 273 9.59 0.07 12.67
CA MET A 273 8.92 1.09 13.49
C MET A 273 7.55 1.48 12.92
N HIS A 274 7.45 1.62 11.59
CA HIS A 274 6.17 1.86 10.92
C HIS A 274 5.20 0.68 11.11
N ALA A 275 5.67 -0.55 10.90
CA ALA A 275 4.86 -1.76 11.02
C ALA A 275 4.34 -1.99 12.46
N LEU A 276 5.11 -1.64 13.47
CA LEU A 276 4.71 -1.74 14.87
C LEU A 276 3.78 -0.61 15.32
N SER A 277 4.00 0.61 14.80
CA SER A 277 3.18 1.76 15.19
C SER A 277 1.77 1.74 14.57
N CYS A 278 1.58 1.18 13.37
CA CYS A 278 0.27 1.08 12.72
C CYS A 278 -0.79 0.40 13.58
N PRO A 279 -0.60 -0.87 14.04
CA PRO A 279 -1.60 -1.54 14.87
C PRO A 279 -1.75 -0.88 16.25
N LEU A 280 -0.66 -0.34 16.82
CA LEU A 280 -0.69 0.36 18.09
C LEU A 280 -1.60 1.58 18.02
N VAL A 281 -1.40 2.44 17.02
CA VAL A 281 -2.21 3.65 16.83
C VAL A 281 -3.65 3.30 16.47
N GLY A 282 -3.85 2.28 15.62
CA GLY A 282 -5.18 1.75 15.32
C GLY A 282 -5.91 1.34 16.59
N TRP A 283 -5.29 0.51 17.42
CA TRP A 283 -5.86 0.06 18.68
C TRP A 283 -6.17 1.21 19.65
N VAL A 284 -5.24 2.16 19.82
CA VAL A 284 -5.46 3.33 20.71
C VAL A 284 -6.64 4.17 20.22
N THR A 285 -6.71 4.45 18.92
CA THR A 285 -7.80 5.27 18.36
C THR A 285 -9.16 4.58 18.48
N ASP A 286 -9.22 3.26 18.23
CA ASP A 286 -10.47 2.49 18.35
C ASP A 286 -10.92 2.44 19.82
N ARG A 287 -10.02 2.22 20.77
CA ARG A 287 -10.32 2.28 22.20
C ARG A 287 -10.86 3.63 22.67
N LEU A 288 -10.32 4.73 22.14
CA LEU A 288 -10.83 6.07 22.44
C LEU A 288 -12.25 6.28 21.92
N ILE A 289 -12.53 5.78 20.70
CA ILE A 289 -13.86 5.85 20.09
C ILE A 289 -14.86 4.96 20.87
N GLU A 290 -14.48 3.73 21.22
CA GLU A 290 -15.30 2.82 22.06
C GLU A 290 -15.66 3.46 23.41
N ARG A 291 -14.77 4.29 23.98
CA ARG A 291 -15.01 5.03 25.23
C ARG A 291 -15.84 6.30 25.04
N GLY A 292 -16.40 6.52 23.85
CA GLY A 292 -17.31 7.63 23.56
C GLY A 292 -16.64 8.88 22.99
N ALA A 293 -15.34 8.85 22.68
CA ALA A 293 -14.72 9.98 22.01
C ALA A 293 -15.22 10.10 20.55
N SER A 294 -15.39 11.33 20.07
CA SER A 294 -15.85 11.58 18.71
C SER A 294 -14.89 11.01 17.67
N THR A 295 -15.37 10.11 16.80
CA THR A 295 -14.62 9.50 15.69
C THR A 295 -13.90 10.57 14.84
N ASN A 296 -14.62 11.65 14.49
CA ASN A 296 -14.05 12.76 13.73
C ASN A 296 -12.85 13.40 14.46
N ARG A 297 -12.98 13.67 15.76
CA ARG A 297 -11.92 14.31 16.55
C ARG A 297 -10.71 13.36 16.69
N VAL A 298 -10.93 12.11 17.06
CA VAL A 298 -9.86 11.12 17.28
C VAL A 298 -9.05 10.90 15.99
N ARG A 299 -9.74 10.64 14.86
CA ARG A 299 -9.06 10.39 13.59
C ARG A 299 -8.29 11.60 13.09
N LYS A 300 -8.89 12.80 13.12
CA LYS A 300 -8.20 14.05 12.73
C LYS A 300 -6.99 14.34 13.61
N THR A 301 -7.11 14.19 14.92
CA THR A 301 -5.99 14.42 15.85
C THR A 301 -4.83 13.49 15.53
N ALA A 302 -5.08 12.20 15.28
CA ALA A 302 -4.03 11.25 14.92
C ALA A 302 -3.36 11.62 13.59
N LEU A 303 -4.14 12.00 12.56
CA LEU A 303 -3.63 12.44 11.25
C LEU A 303 -2.77 13.71 11.37
N VAL A 304 -3.20 14.68 12.16
CA VAL A 304 -2.46 15.93 12.39
C VAL A 304 -1.16 15.68 13.17
N ILE A 305 -1.23 14.91 14.27
CA ILE A 305 -0.04 14.54 15.06
C ILE A 305 0.97 13.78 14.20
N GLY A 306 0.52 12.78 13.43
CA GLY A 306 1.37 12.03 12.52
C GLY A 306 2.04 12.92 11.48
N SER A 307 1.27 13.80 10.83
CA SER A 307 1.78 14.72 9.81
C SER A 307 2.79 15.72 10.38
N ILE A 308 2.51 16.35 11.52
CA ILE A 308 3.44 17.27 12.18
C ILE A 308 4.70 16.55 12.65
N GLY A 309 4.56 15.33 13.21
CA GLY A 309 5.69 14.52 13.62
C GLY A 309 6.60 14.16 12.44
N VAL A 310 6.04 13.74 11.30
CA VAL A 310 6.79 13.51 10.07
C VAL A 310 7.48 14.78 9.60
N ALA A 311 6.77 15.91 9.57
CA ALA A 311 7.33 17.18 9.12
C ALA A 311 8.53 17.62 9.95
N ALA A 312 8.38 17.65 11.27
CA ALA A 312 9.42 18.09 12.20
C ALA A 312 10.67 17.21 12.13
N THR A 313 10.47 15.88 12.11
CA THR A 313 11.56 14.92 12.08
C THR A 313 12.30 14.89 10.74
N LEU A 314 11.59 14.96 9.59
CA LEU A 314 12.24 15.04 8.27
C LEU A 314 13.04 16.33 8.11
N LEU A 315 12.49 17.47 8.55
CA LEU A 315 13.21 18.73 8.48
C LEU A 315 14.50 18.70 9.32
N ALA A 316 14.44 18.10 10.50
CA ALA A 316 15.60 17.95 11.37
C ALA A 316 16.67 17.01 10.80
N CYS A 317 16.28 15.94 10.06
CA CYS A 317 17.21 14.96 9.47
C CYS A 317 18.24 15.59 8.52
N ALA A 318 17.89 16.68 7.85
CA ALA A 318 18.73 17.27 6.81
C ALA A 318 20.12 17.70 7.30
N ARG A 319 20.21 18.24 8.52
CA ARG A 319 21.42 18.97 9.01
C ARG A 319 22.02 18.42 10.29
N VAL A 320 21.68 17.22 10.69
CA VAL A 320 22.20 16.62 11.94
C VAL A 320 23.30 15.59 11.68
N PRO A 321 24.13 15.26 12.69
CA PRO A 321 25.08 14.16 12.63
C PRO A 321 24.40 12.83 12.30
N VAL A 322 25.18 11.88 11.75
CA VAL A 322 24.67 10.59 11.26
C VAL A 322 23.88 9.81 12.32
N THR A 323 24.39 9.72 13.55
CA THR A 323 23.71 9.01 14.64
C THR A 323 22.34 9.62 14.96
N THR A 324 22.27 10.96 15.07
CA THR A 324 21.00 11.67 15.31
C THR A 324 20.04 11.50 14.14
N CYS A 325 20.55 11.51 12.90
CA CYS A 325 19.75 11.28 11.70
C CYS A 325 19.09 9.90 11.73
N VAL A 326 19.83 8.84 12.10
CA VAL A 326 19.26 7.49 12.23
C VAL A 326 18.13 7.45 13.26
N VAL A 327 18.33 8.05 14.44
CA VAL A 327 17.27 8.13 15.46
C VAL A 327 16.04 8.88 14.93
N LEU A 328 16.23 9.99 14.26
CA LEU A 328 15.12 10.76 13.66
C LEU A 328 14.40 9.97 12.58
N LEU A 329 15.11 9.18 11.76
CA LEU A 329 14.48 8.32 10.75
C LEU A 329 13.62 7.22 11.39
N LEU A 330 14.04 6.64 12.53
CA LEU A 330 13.20 5.71 13.30
C LEU A 330 11.92 6.40 13.81
N ILE A 331 12.05 7.64 14.28
CA ILE A 331 10.91 8.46 14.73
C ILE A 331 9.99 8.78 13.55
N VAL A 332 10.52 9.08 12.35
CA VAL A 332 9.71 9.21 11.12
C VAL A 332 8.92 7.94 10.86
N GLY A 333 9.56 6.77 10.94
CA GLY A 333 8.88 5.47 10.79
C GLY A 333 7.73 5.33 11.77
N PHE A 334 7.92 5.69 13.03
CA PHE A 334 6.86 5.67 14.05
C PHE A 334 5.68 6.59 13.67
N PHE A 335 5.93 7.82 13.23
CA PHE A 335 4.86 8.74 12.85
C PHE A 335 4.13 8.36 11.57
N PHE A 336 4.73 7.62 10.64
CA PHE A 336 3.98 7.06 9.51
C PHE A 336 2.87 6.10 9.94
N GLY A 337 3.03 5.41 11.07
CA GLY A 337 1.99 4.57 11.64
C GLY A 337 0.74 5.31 12.13
N PHE A 338 0.84 6.62 12.37
CA PHE A 338 -0.33 7.47 12.67
C PHE A 338 -1.15 7.78 11.42
N LEU A 339 -0.53 7.77 10.25
CA LEU A 339 -1.17 8.22 9.01
C LEU A 339 -1.96 7.11 8.33
N GLN A 340 -1.31 6.01 7.97
CA GLN A 340 -1.88 5.00 7.09
C GLN A 340 -3.20 4.39 7.61
N PRO A 341 -3.31 3.90 8.86
CA PRO A 341 -4.57 3.31 9.33
C PRO A 341 -5.70 4.34 9.42
N GLN A 342 -5.39 5.59 9.78
CA GLN A 342 -6.40 6.63 9.88
C GLN A 342 -6.87 7.17 8.53
N ILE A 343 -5.98 7.24 7.54
CA ILE A 343 -6.32 7.57 6.14
C ILE A 343 -7.33 6.56 5.60
N PHE A 344 -7.10 5.26 5.80
CA PHE A 344 -8.00 4.21 5.34
C PHE A 344 -9.32 4.18 6.12
N ALA A 345 -9.25 4.33 7.45
CA ALA A 345 -10.44 4.39 8.28
C ALA A 345 -11.32 5.62 7.96
N ALA A 346 -10.73 6.77 7.61
CA ALA A 346 -11.48 7.94 7.17
C ALA A 346 -12.25 7.67 5.87
N ALA A 347 -11.62 7.01 4.87
CA ALA A 347 -12.27 6.62 3.63
C ALA A 347 -13.44 5.64 3.87
N GLN A 348 -13.26 4.66 4.74
CA GLN A 348 -14.29 3.69 5.11
C GLN A 348 -15.46 4.37 5.81
N THR A 349 -15.18 5.27 6.77
CA THR A 349 -16.22 6.01 7.49
C THR A 349 -17.03 6.90 6.56
N LEU A 350 -16.37 7.66 5.67
CA LEU A 350 -17.03 8.56 4.73
C LEU A 350 -17.85 7.81 3.68
N GLY A 351 -17.31 6.74 3.12
CA GLY A 351 -17.98 5.93 2.11
C GLY A 351 -19.18 5.14 2.66
N GLY A 352 -19.15 4.80 3.94
CA GLY A 352 -20.16 3.93 4.55
C GLY A 352 -20.24 2.56 3.85
N THR A 353 -21.30 1.79 4.10
CA THR A 353 -21.48 0.45 3.52
C THR A 353 -21.62 0.45 2.00
N ARG A 354 -22.16 1.54 1.39
CA ARG A 354 -22.49 1.63 -0.04
C ARG A 354 -21.31 2.07 -0.92
N ALA A 355 -20.34 2.81 -0.39
CA ALA A 355 -19.29 3.46 -1.19
C ALA A 355 -17.86 3.30 -0.65
N ALA A 356 -17.64 2.68 0.51
CA ALA A 356 -16.33 2.61 1.16
C ALA A 356 -15.22 2.07 0.23
N GLY A 357 -15.49 1.00 -0.50
CA GLY A 357 -14.50 0.40 -1.42
C GLY A 357 -14.11 1.35 -2.56
N LYS A 358 -15.09 2.02 -3.18
CA LYS A 358 -14.83 2.97 -4.27
C LYS A 358 -14.19 4.26 -3.77
N TRP A 359 -14.60 4.74 -2.59
CA TRP A 359 -13.98 5.90 -1.95
C TRP A 359 -12.51 5.64 -1.67
N MET A 360 -12.21 4.49 -1.06
CA MET A 360 -10.84 4.08 -0.77
C MET A 360 -10.01 3.93 -2.05
N ALA A 361 -10.57 3.32 -3.10
CA ALA A 361 -9.88 3.17 -4.39
C ALA A 361 -9.52 4.53 -5.00
N LEU A 362 -10.46 5.48 -5.01
CA LEU A 362 -10.24 6.84 -5.53
C LEU A 362 -9.19 7.58 -4.70
N GLN A 363 -9.33 7.56 -3.37
CA GLN A 363 -8.40 8.20 -2.44
C GLN A 363 -6.99 7.62 -2.58
N ASN A 364 -6.87 6.29 -2.68
CA ASN A 364 -5.59 5.61 -2.84
C ASN A 364 -4.96 5.90 -4.21
N MET A 365 -5.75 5.96 -5.29
CA MET A 365 -5.27 6.37 -6.61
C MET A 365 -4.66 7.78 -6.54
N LEU A 366 -5.38 8.75 -5.96
CA LEU A 366 -4.88 10.12 -5.80
C LEU A 366 -3.62 10.15 -4.93
N GLY A 367 -3.59 9.38 -3.84
CA GLY A 367 -2.41 9.25 -2.98
C GLY A 367 -1.19 8.69 -3.71
N ASN A 368 -1.37 7.72 -4.59
CA ASN A 368 -0.28 7.11 -5.35
C ASN A 368 0.35 8.04 -6.41
N PHE A 369 -0.29 9.15 -6.81
CA PHE A 369 0.39 10.18 -7.60
C PHE A 369 1.58 10.81 -6.87
N ALA A 370 1.59 10.79 -5.53
CA ALA A 370 2.78 11.17 -4.76
C ALA A 370 3.97 10.24 -5.02
N GLY A 371 3.72 8.96 -5.32
CA GLY A 371 4.75 8.02 -5.73
C GLY A 371 5.38 8.34 -7.10
N ILE A 372 4.69 9.14 -7.93
CA ILE A 372 5.26 9.69 -9.16
C ILE A 372 6.09 10.94 -8.84
N LEU A 373 5.48 11.90 -8.15
CA LEU A 373 6.08 13.22 -7.99
C LEU A 373 7.25 13.24 -7.00
N SER A 374 7.13 12.54 -5.88
CA SER A 374 8.14 12.58 -4.83
C SER A 374 9.52 12.09 -5.30
N PRO A 375 9.66 10.90 -5.93
CA PRO A 375 10.99 10.47 -6.39
C PRO A 375 11.51 11.31 -7.55
N LEU A 376 10.66 11.72 -8.48
CA LEU A 376 11.07 12.54 -9.63
C LEU A 376 11.56 13.91 -9.18
N VAL A 377 10.80 14.61 -8.35
CA VAL A 377 11.18 15.94 -7.83
C VAL A 377 12.46 15.84 -7.00
N THR A 378 12.59 14.82 -6.16
CA THR A 378 13.80 14.60 -5.36
C THR A 378 15.03 14.45 -6.26
N GLY A 379 14.95 13.62 -7.31
CA GLY A 379 16.06 13.41 -8.25
C GLY A 379 16.49 14.71 -8.93
N LEU A 380 15.52 15.48 -9.43
CA LEU A 380 15.78 16.78 -10.07
C LEU A 380 16.40 17.80 -9.11
N VAL A 381 15.90 17.82 -7.86
CA VAL A 381 16.44 18.72 -6.82
C VAL A 381 17.88 18.36 -6.48
N VAL A 382 18.16 17.09 -6.26
CA VAL A 382 19.52 16.64 -5.91
C VAL A 382 20.50 16.87 -7.05
N ASP A 383 20.09 16.67 -8.31
CA ASP A 383 20.94 16.97 -9.47
C ASP A 383 21.28 18.47 -9.60
N ARG A 384 20.32 19.35 -9.27
CA ARG A 384 20.53 20.81 -9.37
C ARG A 384 21.26 21.42 -8.18
N THR A 385 21.09 20.87 -6.99
CA THR A 385 21.60 21.47 -5.75
C THR A 385 22.81 20.74 -5.19
N GLY A 386 23.08 19.51 -5.62
CA GLY A 386 24.09 18.64 -5.03
C GLY A 386 23.77 18.20 -3.59
N SER A 387 22.58 18.52 -3.06
CA SER A 387 22.21 18.28 -1.68
C SER A 387 20.80 17.71 -1.57
N TYR A 388 20.56 16.94 -0.49
CA TYR A 388 19.25 16.45 -0.12
C TYR A 388 18.44 17.42 0.74
N ASP A 389 19.03 18.54 1.21
CA ASP A 389 18.38 19.48 2.15
C ASP A 389 17.04 19.99 1.63
N LEU A 390 16.99 20.41 0.37
CA LEU A 390 15.75 20.90 -0.24
C LEU A 390 14.74 19.76 -0.43
N ALA A 391 15.17 18.53 -0.70
CA ALA A 391 14.28 17.40 -0.82
C ALA A 391 13.63 17.04 0.53
N PHE A 392 14.39 17.06 1.63
CA PHE A 392 13.85 16.92 2.99
C PHE A 392 12.89 18.08 3.34
N ALA A 393 13.22 19.32 2.96
CA ALA A 393 12.37 20.47 3.19
C ALA A 393 11.03 20.37 2.43
N LEU A 394 11.04 19.92 1.18
CA LEU A 394 9.83 19.68 0.38
C LEU A 394 8.95 18.57 0.97
N ALA A 395 9.57 17.46 1.41
CA ALA A 395 8.85 16.39 2.07
C ALA A 395 8.23 16.85 3.41
N SER A 396 8.98 17.64 4.18
CA SER A 396 8.47 18.28 5.40
C SER A 396 7.33 19.26 5.11
N ALA A 397 7.48 20.14 4.12
CA ALA A 397 6.44 21.09 3.73
C ALA A 397 5.15 20.38 3.25
N SER A 398 5.29 19.29 2.53
CA SER A 398 4.15 18.43 2.14
C SER A 398 3.44 17.86 3.37
N ALA A 399 4.18 17.40 4.37
CA ALA A 399 3.60 16.90 5.62
C ALA A 399 2.91 17.99 6.45
N VAL A 400 3.46 19.22 6.48
CA VAL A 400 2.76 20.38 7.07
C VAL A 400 1.46 20.68 6.34
N ALA A 401 1.50 20.73 5.00
CA ALA A 401 0.30 20.92 4.19
C ALA A 401 -0.73 19.80 4.41
N ALA A 402 -0.28 18.55 4.56
CA ALA A 402 -1.15 17.42 4.92
C ALA A 402 -1.87 17.68 6.25
N SER A 403 -1.15 18.15 7.28
CA SER A 403 -1.76 18.45 8.58
C SER A 403 -2.86 19.50 8.47
N LEU A 404 -2.68 20.52 7.66
CA LEU A 404 -3.67 21.57 7.42
C LEU A 404 -4.89 21.04 6.66
N VAL A 405 -4.68 20.22 5.64
CA VAL A 405 -5.78 19.60 4.88
C VAL A 405 -6.57 18.64 5.76
N TRP A 406 -5.94 17.82 6.58
CA TRP A 406 -6.65 16.94 7.51
C TRP A 406 -7.38 17.70 8.61
N ALA A 407 -6.83 18.80 9.10
CA ALA A 407 -7.47 19.63 10.13
C ALA A 407 -8.69 20.38 9.57
N TYR A 408 -8.54 21.04 8.42
CA TYR A 408 -9.50 22.02 7.90
C TYR A 408 -10.11 21.65 6.56
N GLY A 409 -9.40 21.00 5.64
CA GLY A 409 -9.85 20.64 4.29
C GLY A 409 -10.89 19.53 4.28
N VAL A 410 -10.80 18.59 5.22
CA VAL A 410 -11.84 17.57 5.44
C VAL A 410 -12.77 18.08 6.53
N ARG A 411 -14.00 18.49 6.19
CA ARG A 411 -14.95 19.12 7.14
C ARG A 411 -15.24 18.22 8.34
N ARG A 412 -15.82 17.04 8.09
CA ARG A 412 -16.11 16.03 9.13
C ARG A 412 -15.91 14.63 8.59
N ILE A 413 -15.28 13.76 9.36
CA ILE A 413 -15.17 12.33 9.08
C ILE A 413 -16.39 11.65 9.69
N GLN A 414 -17.45 11.57 8.89
CA GLN A 414 -18.73 10.91 9.22
C GLN A 414 -19.32 10.30 7.94
N PRO A 415 -20.19 9.29 8.02
CA PRO A 415 -20.82 8.70 6.85
C PRO A 415 -21.50 9.75 5.98
N VAL A 416 -21.25 9.71 4.68
CA VAL A 416 -21.90 10.56 3.69
C VAL A 416 -23.29 9.96 3.39
N GLU A 417 -24.33 10.78 3.45
CA GLU A 417 -25.66 10.37 3.04
C GLU A 417 -25.73 10.31 1.51
N TRP A 418 -26.06 9.12 1.00
CA TRP A 418 -26.25 8.88 -0.41
C TRP A 418 -27.75 8.89 -0.72
N THR A 419 -28.27 10.05 -1.12
CA THR A 419 -29.63 10.15 -1.68
C THR A 419 -29.65 9.47 -3.03
N ASP A 420 -30.66 8.65 -3.30
CA ASP A 420 -30.84 7.90 -4.57
C ASP A 420 -31.07 8.81 -5.77
#